data_a7c0a238f16d1b8287202102b8e001af
#
_entry.id   a7c0a238f16d1b8287202102b8e001af
#
_cell.length_a   1.000
_cell.length_b   1.000
_cell.length_c   1.000
_cell.angle_alpha   90.00
_cell.angle_beta   90.00
_cell.angle_gamma   90.00
#
_symmetry.space_group_name_H-M   'P 1'
#
loop_
_entity.id
_entity.type
_entity.pdbx_description
1 polymer ?
#
loop_
_entity_poly.entity_id
_entity_poly.type
_entity_poly.pdbx_seq_one_letter_code
_entity_poly.pdbx_strand_id
1 'polypeptide(L)'
;MKQLFHEIKINTKGQGLYDFTNKTVSWLNKQQIDNGILNINILHTSASLVVQENADPDVLYDLKFFFDKLAPMDNKLYKHTTEGKDDMPAHIKSTLTNSQITLSIKDKKLMLGTWQGLYLFEHRLEKHTRTLSHHLIGS
;
A
#
# COMPACT_ATOMS: atom_id res chain seq x y z
N MET A 1 17.55 -14.33 -16.64
CA MET A 1 16.39 -13.51 -16.23
C MET A 1 15.32 -14.41 -15.64
N LYS A 2 14.87 -14.11 -14.42
CA LYS A 2 13.84 -14.89 -13.73
C LYS A 2 12.61 -14.02 -13.47
N GLN A 3 11.45 -14.66 -13.38
CA GLN A 3 10.21 -14.03 -12.94
C GLN A 3 9.65 -14.82 -11.77
N LEU A 4 9.30 -14.11 -10.70
CA LEU A 4 8.74 -14.71 -9.49
C LEU A 4 7.49 -13.92 -9.07
N PHE A 5 6.48 -14.65 -8.64
CA PHE A 5 5.25 -14.07 -8.12
C PHE A 5 5.05 -14.47 -6.67
N HIS A 6 4.54 -13.57 -5.87
CA HIS A 6 4.26 -13.82 -4.47
C HIS A 6 3.10 -12.97 -4.00
N GLU A 7 2.20 -13.57 -3.27
CA GLU A 7 1.10 -12.84 -2.64
C GLU A 7 1.34 -12.73 -1.14
N ILE A 8 1.08 -11.54 -0.60
CA ILE A 8 0.99 -11.35 0.85
C ILE A 8 -0.39 -10.86 1.22
N LYS A 9 -0.83 -11.22 2.42
CA LYS A 9 -2.09 -10.76 2.99
C LYS A 9 -1.81 -9.89 4.20
N ILE A 10 -2.51 -8.75 4.26
CA ILE A 10 -2.41 -7.80 5.35
C ILE A 10 -3.79 -7.66 5.97
N ASN A 11 -3.88 -7.99 7.26
CA ASN A 11 -5.10 -7.80 8.03
C ASN A 11 -5.11 -6.39 8.60
N THR A 12 -6.14 -5.62 8.26
CA THR A 12 -6.32 -4.26 8.74
C THR A 12 -7.37 -4.21 9.83
N LYS A 13 -7.26 -3.21 10.71
CA LYS A 13 -8.20 -2.98 11.83
C LYS A 13 -9.04 -1.71 11.63
N GLY A 14 -9.04 -1.17 10.43
CA GLY A 14 -9.67 0.09 10.07
C GLY A 14 -8.69 1.03 9.39
N GLN A 15 -9.08 2.28 9.21
CA GLN A 15 -8.26 3.28 8.53
C GLN A 15 -6.87 3.43 9.13
N GLY A 16 -5.89 3.58 8.27
CA GLY A 16 -4.52 3.85 8.66
C GLY A 16 -3.51 3.34 7.64
N LEU A 17 -2.25 3.56 7.97
CA LEU A 17 -1.12 3.11 7.15
C LEU A 17 -0.44 1.93 7.86
N TYR A 18 -0.35 0.83 7.14
CA TYR A 18 0.17 -0.44 7.65
C TYR A 18 1.48 -0.75 6.96
N ASP A 19 2.57 -0.75 7.72
CA ASP A 19 3.91 -1.02 7.21
C ASP A 19 4.06 -2.49 6.82
N PHE A 20 4.38 -2.77 5.55
CA PHE A 20 4.65 -4.13 5.08
C PHE A 20 6.07 -4.30 4.54
N THR A 21 6.96 -3.34 4.81
CA THR A 21 8.35 -3.36 4.32
C THR A 21 9.06 -4.66 4.69
N ASN A 22 8.98 -5.08 5.94
CA ASN A 22 9.70 -6.26 6.42
C ASN A 22 9.20 -7.57 5.77
N LYS A 23 7.90 -7.68 5.52
CA LYS A 23 7.34 -8.84 4.81
C LYS A 23 7.89 -8.95 3.39
N THR A 24 7.96 -7.82 2.70
CA THR A 24 8.51 -7.74 1.33
C THR A 24 10.00 -8.05 1.31
N VAL A 25 10.78 -7.38 2.18
CA VAL A 25 12.24 -7.59 2.25
C VAL A 25 12.59 -9.01 2.66
N SER A 26 11.88 -9.59 3.62
CA SER A 26 12.11 -10.97 4.06
C SER A 26 11.86 -11.97 2.94
N TRP A 27 10.84 -11.77 2.13
CA TRP A 27 10.59 -12.61 0.96
C TRP A 27 11.67 -12.42 -0.10
N LEU A 28 12.00 -11.15 -0.42
CA LEU A 28 13.02 -10.82 -1.42
C LEU A 28 14.38 -11.45 -1.09
N ASN A 29 14.79 -11.41 0.17
CA ASN A 29 16.09 -11.94 0.62
C ASN A 29 16.22 -13.45 0.44
N LYS A 30 15.11 -14.16 0.25
CA LYS A 30 15.13 -15.60 -0.04
C LYS A 30 15.26 -15.90 -1.54
N GLN A 31 15.18 -14.88 -2.38
CA GLN A 31 15.24 -15.04 -3.82
C GLN A 31 16.68 -14.89 -4.32
N GLN A 32 17.02 -15.62 -5.38
CA GLN A 32 18.34 -15.54 -6.00
C GLN A 32 18.33 -14.54 -7.15
N ILE A 33 18.11 -13.28 -6.80
CA ILE A 33 18.11 -12.16 -7.75
C ILE A 33 18.96 -11.04 -7.16
N ASP A 34 20.01 -10.67 -7.87
CA ASP A 34 20.94 -9.63 -7.44
C ASP A 34 20.47 -8.26 -7.92
N ASN A 35 19.97 -8.17 -9.14
CA ASN A 35 19.53 -6.93 -9.75
C ASN A 35 18.22 -7.15 -10.49
N GLY A 36 17.30 -6.20 -10.38
CA GLY A 36 15.99 -6.33 -11.01
C GLY A 36 15.00 -5.27 -10.62
N ILE A 37 13.74 -5.60 -10.84
CA ILE A 37 12.59 -4.76 -10.56
C ILE A 37 11.57 -5.56 -9.78
N LEU A 38 11.08 -4.98 -8.70
CA LEU A 38 9.93 -5.48 -7.96
C LEU A 38 8.74 -4.57 -8.21
N ASN A 39 7.67 -5.12 -8.77
CA ASN A 39 6.38 -4.46 -8.88
C ASN A 39 5.42 -5.02 -7.82
N ILE A 40 4.75 -4.14 -7.09
CA ILE A 40 3.78 -4.50 -6.06
C ILE A 40 2.44 -3.90 -6.45
N ASN A 41 1.40 -4.73 -6.54
CA ASN A 41 0.03 -4.31 -6.83
C ASN A 41 -0.88 -4.61 -5.64
N ILE A 42 -1.79 -3.68 -5.35
CA ILE A 42 -2.91 -3.97 -4.46
C ILE A 42 -4.09 -4.47 -5.31
N LEU A 43 -4.72 -5.55 -4.87
CA LEU A 43 -5.82 -6.19 -5.60
C LEU A 43 -7.18 -5.74 -5.05
N HIS A 44 -7.32 -4.46 -4.74
CA HIS A 44 -8.52 -3.85 -4.14
C HIS A 44 -8.73 -2.43 -4.64
N THR A 45 -9.95 -1.93 -4.47
CA THR A 45 -10.35 -0.58 -4.90
C THR A 45 -10.65 0.38 -3.74
N SER A 46 -10.52 -0.07 -2.50
CA SER A 46 -10.80 0.74 -1.30
C SER A 46 -9.64 0.78 -0.30
N ALA A 47 -8.47 0.41 -0.77
CA ALA A 47 -7.17 0.58 -0.12
C ALA A 47 -6.12 0.80 -1.20
N SER A 48 -4.97 1.33 -0.83
CA SER A 48 -3.93 1.72 -1.79
C SER A 48 -2.53 1.52 -1.21
N LEU A 49 -1.51 1.89 -2.00
CA LEU A 49 -0.12 1.74 -1.62
C LEU A 49 0.56 3.11 -1.62
N VAL A 50 1.44 3.31 -0.64
CA VAL A 50 2.30 4.50 -0.61
C VAL A 50 3.70 4.13 -0.12
N VAL A 51 4.69 4.87 -0.60
CA VAL A 51 6.04 4.88 -0.04
C VAL A 51 6.15 6.18 0.75
N GLN A 52 6.39 6.08 2.05
CA GLN A 52 6.36 7.25 2.92
C GLN A 52 7.28 7.07 4.13
N GLU A 53 7.43 8.12 4.91
CA GLU A 53 8.32 8.16 6.06
C GLU A 53 7.96 7.11 7.12
N ASN A 54 8.99 6.43 7.63
CA ASN A 54 8.88 5.35 8.60
C ASN A 54 9.36 5.71 10.02
N ALA A 55 9.76 6.96 10.25
CA ALA A 55 10.37 7.38 11.51
C ALA A 55 9.40 8.12 12.43
N ASP A 56 8.81 9.21 11.95
CA ASP A 56 7.88 10.02 12.72
C ASP A 56 6.44 9.59 12.44
N PRO A 57 5.74 8.99 13.44
CA PRO A 57 4.35 8.56 13.25
C PRO A 57 3.38 9.71 12.97
N ASP A 58 3.76 10.94 13.29
CA ASP A 58 2.91 12.11 13.03
C ASP A 58 2.72 12.36 11.52
N VAL A 59 3.71 11.97 10.70
CA VAL A 59 3.56 12.07 9.23
C VAL A 59 2.39 11.22 8.76
N LEU A 60 2.30 9.98 9.23
CA LEU A 60 1.22 9.06 8.85
C LEU A 60 -0.14 9.53 9.41
N TYR A 61 -0.14 10.06 10.61
CA TYR A 61 -1.34 10.64 11.22
C TYR A 61 -1.86 11.82 10.39
N ASP A 62 -0.99 12.77 10.04
CA ASP A 62 -1.36 13.95 9.28
C ASP A 62 -1.83 13.60 7.86
N LEU A 63 -1.21 12.61 7.21
CA LEU A 63 -1.66 12.12 5.91
C LEU A 63 -3.07 11.56 5.98
N LYS A 64 -3.36 10.70 6.94
CA LYS A 64 -4.70 10.14 7.15
C LYS A 64 -5.72 11.25 7.35
N PHE A 65 -5.41 12.21 8.19
CA PHE A 65 -6.29 13.32 8.50
C PHE A 65 -6.55 14.23 7.29
N PHE A 66 -5.50 14.52 6.52
CA PHE A 66 -5.61 15.29 5.29
C PHE A 66 -6.57 14.62 4.28
N PHE A 67 -6.39 13.32 4.06
CA PHE A 67 -7.24 12.59 3.13
C PHE A 67 -8.67 12.46 3.60
N ASP A 68 -8.92 12.37 4.90
CA ASP A 68 -10.28 12.40 5.46
C ASP A 68 -10.99 13.73 5.20
N LYS A 69 -10.25 14.84 5.23
CA LYS A 69 -10.79 16.16 4.85
C LYS A 69 -11.03 16.29 3.36
N LEU A 70 -10.14 15.75 2.55
CA LEU A 70 -10.23 15.86 1.09
C LEU A 70 -11.42 15.07 0.54
N ALA A 71 -11.69 13.91 1.11
CA ALA A 71 -12.81 13.04 0.73
C ALA A 71 -13.68 12.76 1.96
N PRO A 72 -14.57 13.69 2.34
CA PRO A 72 -15.37 13.54 3.55
C PRO A 72 -16.40 12.42 3.45
N MET A 73 -16.70 11.79 4.59
CA MET A 73 -17.72 10.74 4.72
C MET A 73 -19.12 11.35 4.86
N ASP A 74 -19.59 11.98 3.80
CA ASP A 74 -20.91 12.62 3.75
C ASP A 74 -21.68 12.07 2.56
N ASN A 75 -22.70 11.26 2.83
CA ASN A 75 -23.53 10.64 1.80
C ASN A 75 -24.25 11.65 0.89
N LYS A 76 -24.41 12.89 1.32
CA LYS A 76 -25.01 13.94 0.50
C LYS A 76 -24.15 14.33 -0.69
N LEU A 77 -22.85 14.04 -0.64
CA LEU A 77 -21.90 14.40 -1.70
C LEU A 77 -21.81 13.35 -2.81
N TYR A 78 -22.33 12.14 -2.58
CA TYR A 78 -22.07 10.98 -3.46
C TYR A 78 -23.35 10.28 -3.88
N LYS A 79 -23.26 9.53 -5.00
CA LYS A 79 -24.31 8.61 -5.45
C LYS A 79 -24.10 7.19 -4.89
N HIS A 80 -22.85 6.77 -4.75
CA HIS A 80 -22.48 5.45 -4.22
C HIS A 80 -22.50 5.48 -2.70
N THR A 81 -23.63 5.08 -2.11
CA THR A 81 -23.86 5.22 -0.66
C THR A 81 -24.33 3.94 0.04
N THR A 82 -24.54 2.83 -0.71
CA THR A 82 -25.16 1.61 -0.18
C THR A 82 -24.21 0.70 0.61
N GLU A 83 -22.90 0.92 0.50
CA GLU A 83 -21.87 0.09 1.14
C GLU A 83 -21.21 0.77 2.34
N GLY A 84 -21.86 1.80 2.90
CA GLY A 84 -21.35 2.58 4.02
C GLY A 84 -20.87 3.97 3.59
N LYS A 85 -20.88 4.89 4.52
CA LYS A 85 -20.48 6.29 4.28
C LYS A 85 -18.97 6.43 3.95
N ASP A 86 -18.18 5.45 4.31
CA ASP A 86 -16.73 5.44 4.09
C ASP A 86 -16.30 4.84 2.74
N ASP A 87 -17.23 4.20 2.02
CA ASP A 87 -16.83 3.43 0.82
C ASP A 87 -16.51 4.35 -0.38
N MET A 88 -17.38 5.28 -0.73
CA MET A 88 -17.06 6.21 -1.83
C MET A 88 -15.82 7.08 -1.53
N PRO A 89 -15.68 7.66 -0.33
CA PRO A 89 -14.41 8.29 0.06
C PRO A 89 -13.19 7.38 -0.09
N ALA A 90 -13.32 6.09 0.25
CA ALA A 90 -12.23 5.11 0.08
C ALA A 90 -11.83 4.96 -1.39
N HIS A 91 -12.80 4.89 -2.31
CA HIS A 91 -12.53 4.84 -3.74
C HIS A 91 -11.83 6.11 -4.24
N ILE A 92 -12.22 7.27 -3.76
CA ILE A 92 -11.57 8.54 -4.11
C ILE A 92 -10.10 8.53 -3.65
N LYS A 93 -9.86 8.18 -2.40
CA LYS A 93 -8.52 8.12 -1.83
C LYS A 93 -7.62 7.12 -2.58
N SER A 94 -8.17 5.96 -2.94
CA SER A 94 -7.45 4.95 -3.74
C SER A 94 -7.11 5.47 -5.13
N THR A 95 -7.98 6.26 -5.74
CA THR A 95 -7.73 6.88 -7.05
C THR A 95 -6.64 7.94 -6.99
N LEU A 96 -6.51 8.65 -5.87
CA LEU A 96 -5.54 9.74 -5.68
C LEU A 96 -4.16 9.25 -5.22
N THR A 97 -4.07 8.03 -4.72
CA THR A 97 -2.81 7.42 -4.29
C THR A 97 -2.39 6.32 -5.27
N ASN A 98 -1.63 5.32 -4.86
CA ASN A 98 -1.08 4.36 -5.79
C ASN A 98 -1.75 3.00 -5.68
N SER A 99 -2.13 2.39 -6.81
CA SER A 99 -2.54 0.99 -6.87
C SER A 99 -1.36 0.06 -7.07
N GLN A 100 -0.22 0.59 -7.49
CA GLN A 100 1.02 -0.16 -7.69
C GLN A 100 2.24 0.68 -7.33
N ILE A 101 3.31 0.00 -6.94
CA ILE A 101 4.62 0.57 -6.67
C ILE A 101 5.65 -0.25 -7.42
N THR A 102 6.58 0.41 -8.10
CA THR A 102 7.71 -0.27 -8.74
C THR A 102 9.00 0.22 -8.10
N LEU A 103 9.82 -0.72 -7.66
CA LEU A 103 11.09 -0.45 -6.99
C LEU A 103 12.21 -1.21 -7.66
N SER A 104 13.38 -0.60 -7.74
CA SER A 104 14.58 -1.25 -8.23
C SER A 104 15.22 -2.11 -7.13
N ILE A 105 15.86 -3.19 -7.57
CA ILE A 105 16.72 -4.02 -6.73
C ILE A 105 18.13 -3.91 -7.28
N LYS A 106 19.06 -3.60 -6.41
CA LYS A 106 20.48 -3.52 -6.75
C LYS A 106 21.29 -4.22 -5.65
N ASP A 107 22.20 -5.09 -6.07
CA ASP A 107 23.09 -5.84 -5.15
C ASP A 107 22.28 -6.52 -4.01
N LYS A 108 21.21 -7.19 -4.38
CA LYS A 108 20.25 -7.89 -3.48
C LYS A 108 19.47 -7.00 -2.53
N LYS A 109 19.54 -5.69 -2.71
CA LYS A 109 18.86 -4.72 -1.84
C LYS A 109 17.75 -4.00 -2.58
N LEU A 110 16.60 -3.91 -1.92
CA LEU A 110 15.51 -3.04 -2.37
C LEU A 110 15.96 -1.60 -2.22
N MET A 111 15.84 -0.83 -3.31
CA MET A 111 16.28 0.56 -3.35
C MET A 111 15.25 1.45 -2.66
N LEU A 112 15.34 1.52 -1.35
CA LEU A 112 14.58 2.41 -0.48
C LEU A 112 15.55 3.33 0.26
N GLY A 113 15.16 4.60 0.40
CA GLY A 113 15.85 5.53 1.30
C GLY A 113 15.72 5.09 2.76
N THR A 114 16.61 5.58 3.62
CA THR A 114 16.63 5.24 5.06
C THR A 114 15.28 5.50 5.73
N TRP A 115 14.60 6.56 5.32
CA TRP A 115 13.33 6.99 5.92
C TRP A 115 12.10 6.54 5.15
N GLN A 116 12.26 5.70 4.12
CA GLN A 116 11.16 5.20 3.32
C GLN A 116 10.69 3.83 3.83
N GLY A 117 9.39 3.70 4.01
CA GLY A 117 8.72 2.43 4.24
C GLY A 117 7.65 2.18 3.19
N LEU A 118 7.29 0.92 3.01
CA LEU A 118 6.19 0.50 2.15
C LEU A 118 4.94 0.37 3.00
N TYR A 119 3.89 1.10 2.65
CA TYR A 119 2.64 1.11 3.42
C TYR A 119 1.44 0.74 2.59
N LEU A 120 0.57 -0.08 3.18
CA LEU A 120 -0.81 -0.22 2.74
C LEU A 120 -1.62 0.88 3.42
N PHE A 121 -2.29 1.68 2.63
CA PHE A 121 -3.19 2.74 3.10
C PHE A 121 -4.62 2.20 3.08
N GLU A 122 -5.13 1.79 4.26
CA GLU A 122 -6.50 1.32 4.42
C GLU A 122 -7.45 2.50 4.55
N HIS A 123 -8.45 2.56 3.69
CA HIS A 123 -9.41 3.67 3.66
C HIS A 123 -10.77 3.33 4.24
N ARG A 124 -11.05 2.03 4.54
CA ARG A 124 -12.30 1.62 5.17
C ARG A 124 -12.19 1.68 6.69
N LEU A 125 -13.34 1.94 7.33
CA LEU A 125 -13.43 2.01 8.81
C LEU A 125 -13.36 0.63 9.47
N GLU A 126 -13.90 -0.40 8.81
CA GLU A 126 -13.94 -1.76 9.35
C GLU A 126 -12.68 -2.55 8.96
N LYS A 127 -12.45 -3.63 9.69
CA LYS A 127 -11.35 -4.55 9.40
C LYS A 127 -11.52 -5.23 8.05
N HIS A 128 -10.42 -5.42 7.35
CA HIS A 128 -10.36 -6.14 6.07
C HIS A 128 -9.11 -7.02 6.01
N THR A 129 -9.14 -7.98 5.10
CA THR A 129 -7.93 -8.69 4.67
C THR A 129 -7.59 -8.20 3.26
N ARG A 130 -6.45 -7.55 3.11
CA ARG A 130 -5.98 -7.00 1.84
C ARG A 130 -4.91 -7.91 1.23
N THR A 131 -4.99 -8.14 -0.06
CA THR A 131 -4.05 -8.95 -0.82
C THR A 131 -3.17 -8.05 -1.68
N LEU A 132 -1.85 -8.21 -1.54
CA LEU A 132 -0.85 -7.56 -2.39
C LEU A 132 -0.16 -8.63 -3.24
N SER A 133 0.02 -8.33 -4.52
CA SER A 133 0.77 -9.19 -5.44
C SER A 133 2.14 -8.59 -5.70
N HIS A 134 3.18 -9.38 -5.47
CA HIS A 134 4.57 -9.04 -5.78
C HIS A 134 4.96 -9.73 -7.08
N HIS A 135 5.52 -8.98 -8.01
CA HIS A 135 6.09 -9.50 -9.26
C HIS A 135 7.54 -9.05 -9.35
N LEU A 136 8.43 -10.01 -9.25
CA LEU A 136 9.88 -9.79 -9.27
C LEU A 136 10.46 -10.28 -10.59
N ILE A 137 11.20 -9.40 -11.26
CA ILE A 137 11.91 -9.71 -12.51
C ILE A 137 13.37 -9.32 -12.33
N GLY A 138 14.29 -10.23 -12.63
CA GLY A 138 15.71 -9.92 -12.51
C GLY A 138 16.62 -11.11 -12.66
N SER A 139 17.84 -10.89 -12.34
CA SER A 139 18.88 -11.93 -12.39
C SER A 139 19.97 -11.72 -11.32
#